data_3699dce65f8ef8ef3674e9db5ae96e83
#
_entry.id   3699dce65f8ef8ef3674e9db5ae96e83
#
_cell.length_a   1.000
_cell.length_b   1.000
_cell.length_c   1.000
_cell.angle_alpha   90.00
_cell.angle_beta   90.00
_cell.angle_gamma   90.00
#
_symmetry.space_group_name_H-M   'P 1'
#
loop_
_entity.id
_entity.type
_entity.pdbx_description
1 polymer ?
#
loop_
_entity_poly.entity_id
_entity_poly.type
_entity_poly.pdbx_seq_one_letter_code
_entity_poly.pdbx_strand_id
1 'polypeptide(L)'
;MQPRLGIYIHIPFCASKCGYCDFYSCAGAAERMAEYQQALLEHIEESAGRIAPAYIDTVYFGGGTPSFYGAARLIELLDAVKATGRLLKRAEVTVEVNPDSVRLHDLRALRKAGFNRLSIGMQSANNDILKMIGRRHSYRQVEMAVENARTAGFDNISLDLIYGLPSQTRSDWADTLAKALALRPEHISGYGLKLEEGTPMYALKDSPLIPSDDEQADMYLCMVEELRHYGYEQYEISNFSIPGYESRHNLKYWQLDDYMGFGPGAHSCIGRTRYSYVRDLDRYLAGVLHGEDMIDEYETIGDFERAAEYLMLGMRTVHGVSRAEYERLYRSDFSGIAQQLEEFVRRGWAAADGERWHFTPSGFLLSNVLIGKLLEAQTDRKAEHNPWMKPQIEKQPRTKLPPGEAEAFRDTYLNNPILTGTDR
;
A
#
# COMPACT_ATOMS: atom_id res chain seq x y z
N MET A 1 -3.97 -12.18 22.70
CA MET A 1 -4.56 -10.86 22.32
C MET A 1 -5.62 -11.13 21.27
N GLN A 2 -6.72 -10.36 21.23
CA GLN A 2 -7.69 -10.52 20.15
C GLN A 2 -7.06 -10.05 18.82
N PRO A 3 -7.36 -10.72 17.70
CA PRO A 3 -6.76 -10.40 16.40
C PRO A 3 -7.13 -8.97 15.97
N ARG A 4 -6.21 -8.30 15.29
CA ARG A 4 -6.41 -6.97 14.70
C ARG A 4 -6.53 -7.12 13.19
N LEU A 5 -7.44 -6.35 12.59
CA LEU A 5 -7.72 -6.39 11.17
C LEU A 5 -7.67 -4.99 10.56
N GLY A 6 -6.94 -4.85 9.45
CA GLY A 6 -7.05 -3.69 8.58
C GLY A 6 -8.15 -3.89 7.54
N ILE A 7 -8.92 -2.84 7.27
CA ILE A 7 -9.91 -2.86 6.17
C ILE A 7 -9.42 -1.92 5.06
N TYR A 8 -9.33 -2.42 3.84
CA TYR A 8 -9.07 -1.63 2.63
C TYR A 8 -10.32 -1.58 1.76
N ILE A 9 -10.74 -0.38 1.37
CA ILE A 9 -11.88 -0.20 0.47
C ILE A 9 -11.38 0.48 -0.80
N HIS A 10 -11.45 -0.26 -1.90
CA HIS A 10 -11.05 0.23 -3.21
C HIS A 10 -12.17 1.03 -3.85
N ILE A 11 -11.90 2.27 -4.22
CA ILE A 11 -12.83 3.14 -4.94
C ILE A 11 -12.29 3.37 -6.36
N PRO A 12 -12.80 2.66 -7.38
CA PRO A 12 -12.19 2.64 -8.71
C PRO A 12 -12.47 3.89 -9.57
N PHE A 13 -13.17 4.88 -9.05
CA PHE A 13 -13.63 6.01 -9.87
C PHE A 13 -12.65 7.17 -9.89
N CYS A 14 -12.35 7.68 -11.09
CA CYS A 14 -11.57 8.87 -11.32
C CYS A 14 -12.31 9.84 -12.25
N ALA A 15 -12.10 11.15 -12.08
CA ALA A 15 -12.59 12.15 -13.03
C ALA A 15 -11.83 12.05 -14.38
N SER A 16 -10.53 11.67 -14.33
CA SER A 16 -9.68 11.35 -15.47
C SER A 16 -8.55 10.43 -15.02
N LYS A 17 -8.02 9.58 -15.89
CA LYS A 17 -6.88 8.71 -15.60
C LYS A 17 -5.58 9.44 -15.92
N CYS A 18 -4.65 9.48 -14.94
CA CYS A 18 -3.32 10.05 -15.13
C CYS A 18 -2.46 9.16 -16.01
N GLY A 19 -1.50 9.76 -16.76
CA GLY A 19 -0.69 9.03 -17.72
C GLY A 19 0.24 7.97 -17.14
N TYR A 20 0.58 8.06 -15.86
CA TYR A 20 1.48 7.15 -15.14
C TYR A 20 0.76 6.08 -14.30
N CYS A 21 -0.57 6.22 -14.11
CA CYS A 21 -1.29 5.46 -13.09
C CYS A 21 -1.62 4.03 -13.54
N ASP A 22 -1.08 3.04 -12.81
CA ASP A 22 -1.38 1.61 -12.99
C ASP A 22 -2.50 1.09 -12.07
N PHE A 23 -2.94 1.89 -11.11
CA PHE A 23 -4.06 1.47 -10.26
C PHE A 23 -5.31 1.19 -11.09
N TYR A 24 -6.02 0.13 -10.68
CA TYR A 24 -7.32 -0.16 -11.29
C TYR A 24 -8.27 1.03 -11.07
N SER A 25 -8.68 1.68 -12.13
CA SER A 25 -9.58 2.83 -12.06
C SER A 25 -10.34 3.03 -13.36
N CYS A 26 -11.59 3.48 -13.22
CA CYS A 26 -12.53 3.76 -14.29
C CYS A 26 -12.76 5.28 -14.38
N ALA A 27 -12.35 5.88 -15.50
CA ALA A 27 -12.69 7.27 -15.81
C ALA A 27 -14.02 7.30 -16.62
N GLY A 28 -14.88 8.28 -16.33
CA GLY A 28 -16.13 8.44 -17.07
C GLY A 28 -17.26 7.50 -16.68
N ALA A 29 -17.13 6.75 -15.57
CA ALA A 29 -18.12 5.77 -15.11
C ALA A 29 -18.91 6.26 -13.87
N ALA A 30 -19.16 7.55 -13.77
CA ALA A 30 -19.82 8.13 -12.58
C ALA A 30 -21.27 7.63 -12.39
N GLU A 31 -21.95 7.26 -13.48
CA GLU A 31 -23.30 6.67 -13.47
C GLU A 31 -23.34 5.30 -12.78
N ARG A 32 -22.22 4.59 -12.71
CA ARG A 32 -22.09 3.28 -12.04
C ARG A 32 -21.87 3.39 -10.52
N MET A 33 -21.64 4.59 -10.00
CA MET A 33 -21.30 4.79 -8.58
C MET A 33 -22.41 4.34 -7.63
N ALA A 34 -23.68 4.47 -8.03
CA ALA A 34 -24.81 4.07 -7.17
C ALA A 34 -24.92 2.55 -7.06
N GLU A 35 -24.80 1.84 -8.17
CA GLU A 35 -24.77 0.38 -8.23
C GLU A 35 -23.57 -0.19 -7.47
N TYR A 36 -22.41 0.43 -7.66
CA TYR A 36 -21.19 0.05 -6.95
C TYR A 36 -21.30 0.27 -5.42
N GLN A 37 -21.95 1.36 -4.99
CA GLN A 37 -22.22 1.61 -3.58
C GLN A 37 -23.04 0.49 -2.97
N GLN A 38 -24.13 0.08 -3.64
CA GLN A 38 -24.95 -1.03 -3.19
C GLN A 38 -24.14 -2.33 -3.07
N ALA A 39 -23.38 -2.68 -4.09
CA ALA A 39 -22.56 -3.89 -4.09
C ALA A 39 -21.51 -3.87 -2.96
N LEU A 40 -20.84 -2.72 -2.72
CA LEU A 40 -19.89 -2.63 -1.60
C LEU A 40 -20.56 -2.82 -0.24
N LEU A 41 -21.73 -2.22 -0.03
CA LEU A 41 -22.49 -2.37 1.22
C LEU A 41 -22.88 -3.83 1.45
N GLU A 42 -23.42 -4.50 0.43
CA GLU A 42 -23.75 -5.93 0.48
C GLU A 42 -22.53 -6.79 0.77
N HIS A 43 -21.40 -6.54 0.08
CA HIS A 43 -20.17 -7.30 0.28
C HIS A 43 -19.59 -7.13 1.69
N ILE A 44 -19.65 -5.91 2.25
CA ILE A 44 -19.21 -5.65 3.64
C ILE A 44 -20.14 -6.38 4.62
N GLU A 45 -21.44 -6.35 4.41
CA GLU A 45 -22.43 -7.02 5.26
C GLU A 45 -22.27 -8.56 5.21
N GLU A 46 -22.13 -9.16 4.04
CA GLU A 46 -21.85 -10.59 3.87
C GLU A 46 -20.55 -11.02 4.56
N SER A 47 -19.58 -10.12 4.64
CA SER A 47 -18.29 -10.35 5.30
C SER A 47 -18.35 -10.19 6.83
N ALA A 48 -19.50 -9.83 7.41
CA ALA A 48 -19.62 -9.53 8.85
C ALA A 48 -19.14 -10.68 9.74
N GLY A 49 -19.45 -11.93 9.39
CA GLY A 49 -19.01 -13.11 10.12
C GLY A 49 -17.49 -13.28 10.20
N ARG A 50 -16.76 -12.82 9.19
CA ARG A 50 -15.28 -12.85 9.11
C ARG A 50 -14.64 -11.65 9.82
N ILE A 51 -15.32 -10.50 9.83
CA ILE A 51 -14.84 -9.26 10.45
C ILE A 51 -15.07 -9.30 11.97
N ALA A 52 -16.24 -9.76 12.42
CA ALA A 52 -16.71 -9.68 13.80
C ALA A 52 -15.75 -10.26 14.87
N PRO A 53 -14.96 -11.32 14.61
CA PRO A 53 -14.00 -11.84 15.58
C PRO A 53 -12.84 -10.91 15.90
N ALA A 54 -12.51 -9.97 14.97
CA ALA A 54 -11.36 -9.09 15.08
C ALA A 54 -11.73 -7.68 15.57
N TYR A 55 -10.72 -6.98 16.09
CA TYR A 55 -10.77 -5.54 16.26
C TYR A 55 -10.25 -4.84 15.01
N ILE A 56 -11.05 -3.97 14.41
CA ILE A 56 -10.62 -3.14 13.29
C ILE A 56 -9.79 -1.98 13.84
N ASP A 57 -8.52 -1.94 13.52
CA ASP A 57 -7.59 -0.88 13.97
C ASP A 57 -7.19 0.09 12.86
N THR A 58 -7.45 -0.25 11.59
CA THR A 58 -7.29 0.65 10.45
C THR A 58 -8.39 0.45 9.40
N VAL A 59 -8.85 1.55 8.78
CA VAL A 59 -9.69 1.54 7.58
C VAL A 59 -9.06 2.49 6.55
N TYR A 60 -8.85 2.03 5.33
CA TYR A 60 -8.23 2.81 4.28
C TYR A 60 -9.10 2.83 3.02
N PHE A 61 -9.48 4.02 2.59
CA PHE A 61 -10.21 4.25 1.35
C PHE A 61 -9.24 4.77 0.29
N GLY A 62 -8.95 3.95 -0.72
CA GLY A 62 -7.97 4.26 -1.74
C GLY A 62 -8.36 3.77 -3.13
N GLY A 63 -7.42 3.83 -4.07
CA GLY A 63 -7.52 3.26 -5.41
C GLY A 63 -7.54 4.27 -6.53
N GLY A 64 -8.71 4.65 -7.03
CA GLY A 64 -8.88 5.71 -8.03
C GLY A 64 -8.83 7.09 -7.38
N THR A 65 -9.99 7.64 -7.04
CA THR A 65 -10.09 8.94 -6.35
C THR A 65 -11.28 8.93 -5.38
N PRO A 66 -11.09 8.47 -4.13
CA PRO A 66 -12.18 8.41 -3.16
C PRO A 66 -12.90 9.76 -2.94
N SER A 67 -12.16 10.88 -2.93
CA SER A 67 -12.77 12.20 -2.83
C SER A 67 -13.71 12.56 -4.00
N PHE A 68 -13.50 12.00 -5.19
CA PHE A 68 -14.41 12.14 -6.35
C PHE A 68 -15.68 11.29 -6.19
N TYR A 69 -15.58 10.14 -5.51
CA TYR A 69 -16.74 9.29 -5.22
C TYR A 69 -17.77 9.98 -4.31
N GLY A 70 -17.30 10.86 -3.44
CA GLY A 70 -18.11 11.78 -2.64
C GLY A 70 -18.22 11.38 -1.16
N ALA A 71 -18.21 12.40 -0.30
CA ALA A 71 -18.17 12.23 1.15
C ALA A 71 -19.36 11.42 1.70
N ALA A 72 -20.57 11.61 1.17
CA ALA A 72 -21.77 10.90 1.65
C ALA A 72 -21.63 9.38 1.49
N ARG A 73 -21.17 8.91 0.32
CA ARG A 73 -20.96 7.48 0.05
C ARG A 73 -19.84 6.90 0.90
N LEU A 74 -18.73 7.62 1.07
CA LEU A 74 -17.62 7.20 1.93
C LEU A 74 -18.05 7.04 3.39
N ILE A 75 -18.89 7.94 3.88
CA ILE A 75 -19.44 7.89 5.25
C ILE A 75 -20.33 6.66 5.43
N GLU A 76 -21.20 6.40 4.46
CA GLU A 76 -22.11 5.23 4.51
C GLU A 76 -21.31 3.90 4.52
N LEU A 77 -20.24 3.78 3.73
CA LEU A 77 -19.35 2.62 3.75
C LEU A 77 -18.62 2.48 5.11
N LEU A 78 -18.14 3.60 5.67
CA LEU A 78 -17.51 3.56 6.99
C LEU A 78 -18.52 3.15 8.08
N ASP A 79 -19.78 3.57 7.97
CA ASP A 79 -20.83 3.20 8.92
C ASP A 79 -21.20 1.71 8.76
N ALA A 80 -21.20 1.15 7.55
CA ALA A 80 -21.33 -0.28 7.31
C ALA A 80 -20.18 -1.07 7.99
N VAL A 81 -18.94 -0.64 7.83
CA VAL A 81 -17.79 -1.26 8.52
C VAL A 81 -17.95 -1.22 10.04
N LYS A 82 -18.42 -0.11 10.60
CA LYS A 82 -18.70 0.01 12.04
C LYS A 82 -19.81 -0.94 12.52
N ALA A 83 -20.82 -1.16 11.67
CA ALA A 83 -21.94 -2.05 12.00
C ALA A 83 -21.53 -3.54 11.97
N THR A 84 -20.60 -3.92 11.11
CA THR A 84 -20.15 -5.31 10.95
C THR A 84 -18.99 -5.71 11.87
N GLY A 85 -18.27 -4.74 12.43
CA GLY A 85 -17.06 -5.01 13.19
C GLY A 85 -16.84 -4.11 14.40
N ARG A 86 -15.79 -4.43 15.15
CA ARG A 86 -15.39 -3.67 16.34
C ARG A 86 -14.34 -2.63 15.97
N LEU A 87 -14.77 -1.51 15.35
CA LEU A 87 -13.86 -0.41 15.07
C LEU A 87 -13.32 0.17 16.38
N LEU A 88 -12.00 0.14 16.55
CA LEU A 88 -11.35 0.69 17.75
C LEU A 88 -11.53 2.22 17.79
N LYS A 89 -11.75 2.77 19.00
CA LYS A 89 -11.89 4.22 19.20
C LYS A 89 -10.71 5.03 18.63
N ARG A 90 -9.51 4.43 18.59
CA ARG A 90 -8.28 5.04 18.02
C ARG A 90 -7.87 4.39 16.70
N ALA A 91 -8.83 3.82 15.97
CA ALA A 91 -8.55 3.31 14.62
C ALA A 91 -8.06 4.45 13.72
N GLU A 92 -7.09 4.15 12.86
CA GLU A 92 -6.73 5.03 11.75
C GLU A 92 -7.77 4.86 10.65
N VAL A 93 -8.41 5.95 10.24
CA VAL A 93 -9.38 5.97 9.14
C VAL A 93 -8.88 6.96 8.09
N THR A 94 -8.27 6.42 7.04
CA THR A 94 -7.63 7.18 5.97
C THR A 94 -8.54 7.29 4.76
N VAL A 95 -8.48 8.43 4.09
CA VAL A 95 -9.05 8.63 2.76
C VAL A 95 -8.07 9.35 1.83
N GLU A 96 -7.93 8.83 0.61
CA GLU A 96 -7.18 9.49 -0.45
C GLU A 96 -7.97 10.62 -1.06
N VAL A 97 -7.29 11.74 -1.31
CA VAL A 97 -7.87 13.00 -1.73
C VAL A 97 -7.11 13.56 -2.93
N ASN A 98 -7.86 13.93 -3.97
CA ASN A 98 -7.33 14.75 -5.06
C ASN A 98 -7.61 16.24 -4.75
N PRO A 99 -6.61 17.13 -4.86
CA PRO A 99 -6.77 18.54 -4.50
C PRO A 99 -7.90 19.27 -5.23
N ASP A 100 -8.25 18.85 -6.46
CA ASP A 100 -9.32 19.45 -7.26
C ASP A 100 -10.73 18.92 -6.94
N SER A 101 -10.85 17.83 -6.16
CA SER A 101 -12.10 17.14 -5.89
C SER A 101 -12.61 17.25 -4.46
N VAL A 102 -11.91 17.98 -3.58
CA VAL A 102 -12.28 18.08 -2.16
C VAL A 102 -12.66 19.51 -1.77
N ARG A 103 -13.76 19.65 -1.04
CA ARG A 103 -14.27 20.92 -0.51
C ARG A 103 -14.33 20.93 1.01
N LEU A 104 -14.29 22.10 1.62
CA LEU A 104 -14.31 22.22 3.08
C LEU A 104 -15.52 21.53 3.74
N HIS A 105 -16.71 21.60 3.12
CA HIS A 105 -17.89 20.95 3.69
C HIS A 105 -17.81 19.42 3.67
N ASP A 106 -17.21 18.85 2.61
CA ASP A 106 -16.97 17.41 2.49
C ASP A 106 -15.98 16.94 3.57
N LEU A 107 -14.88 17.68 3.75
CA LEU A 107 -13.88 17.39 4.78
C LEU A 107 -14.46 17.48 6.19
N ARG A 108 -15.31 18.47 6.48
CA ARG A 108 -16.01 18.56 7.77
C ARG A 108 -16.94 17.36 8.01
N ALA A 109 -17.65 16.92 6.96
CA ALA A 109 -18.53 15.76 7.05
C ALA A 109 -17.73 14.47 7.30
N LEU A 110 -16.65 14.24 6.56
CA LEU A 110 -15.74 13.10 6.74
C LEU A 110 -15.13 13.11 8.15
N ARG A 111 -14.61 14.25 8.60
CA ARG A 111 -14.02 14.38 9.95
C ARG A 111 -15.03 14.06 11.06
N LYS A 112 -16.25 14.55 10.94
CA LYS A 112 -17.36 14.27 11.87
C LYS A 112 -17.73 12.78 11.88
N ALA A 113 -17.68 12.12 10.73
CA ALA A 113 -17.98 10.69 10.60
C ALA A 113 -16.88 9.78 11.18
N GLY A 114 -15.67 10.33 11.45
CA GLY A 114 -14.58 9.59 12.08
C GLY A 114 -13.36 9.36 11.20
N PHE A 115 -13.32 9.89 9.97
CA PHE A 115 -12.07 9.96 9.20
C PHE A 115 -11.08 10.84 9.95
N ASN A 116 -9.84 10.38 10.08
CA ASN A 116 -8.83 11.07 10.90
C ASN A 116 -7.45 11.20 10.22
N ARG A 117 -7.28 10.65 9.01
CA ARG A 117 -6.07 10.80 8.20
C ARG A 117 -6.45 11.08 6.74
N LEU A 118 -5.75 12.03 6.11
CA LEU A 118 -5.88 12.32 4.68
C LEU A 118 -4.57 12.00 3.97
N SER A 119 -4.65 11.40 2.77
CA SER A 119 -3.52 11.29 1.83
C SER A 119 -3.84 12.14 0.61
N ILE A 120 -3.09 13.22 0.41
CA ILE A 120 -3.36 14.22 -0.63
C ILE A 120 -2.34 14.05 -1.76
N GLY A 121 -2.80 13.69 -2.94
CA GLY A 121 -1.96 13.50 -4.10
C GLY A 121 -1.45 14.82 -4.69
N MET A 122 -0.39 15.38 -4.13
CA MET A 122 0.27 16.59 -4.63
C MET A 122 1.11 16.32 -5.88
N GLN A 123 1.88 15.25 -5.89
CA GLN A 123 2.78 14.74 -6.92
C GLN A 123 3.97 15.68 -7.23
N SER A 124 3.73 16.93 -7.58
CA SER A 124 4.73 17.97 -7.85
C SER A 124 4.19 19.35 -7.49
N ALA A 125 5.08 20.30 -7.23
CA ALA A 125 4.75 21.71 -7.11
C ALA A 125 4.86 22.49 -8.44
N ASN A 126 5.42 21.85 -9.49
CA ASN A 126 5.54 22.42 -10.83
C ASN A 126 4.26 22.13 -11.64
N ASN A 127 3.50 23.19 -11.98
CA ASN A 127 2.23 23.03 -12.68
C ASN A 127 2.39 22.49 -14.11
N ASP A 128 3.51 22.69 -14.76
CA ASP A 128 3.74 22.18 -16.13
C ASP A 128 4.04 20.69 -16.08
N ILE A 129 4.79 20.22 -15.07
CA ILE A 129 4.99 18.79 -14.80
C ILE A 129 3.63 18.16 -14.46
N LEU A 130 2.81 18.78 -13.60
CA LEU A 130 1.47 18.26 -13.28
C LEU A 130 0.61 18.06 -14.53
N LYS A 131 0.59 19.05 -15.45
CA LYS A 131 -0.13 18.93 -16.72
C LYS A 131 0.42 17.79 -17.59
N MET A 132 1.75 17.66 -17.67
CA MET A 132 2.43 16.63 -18.46
C MET A 132 2.06 15.21 -18.01
N ILE A 133 1.91 14.99 -16.70
CA ILE A 133 1.53 13.68 -16.15
C ILE A 133 -0.01 13.47 -16.10
N GLY A 134 -0.79 14.40 -16.65
CA GLY A 134 -2.25 14.29 -16.71
C GLY A 134 -2.98 14.67 -15.41
N ARG A 135 -2.33 15.41 -14.50
CA ARG A 135 -3.00 15.93 -13.28
C ARG A 135 -3.82 17.17 -13.63
N ARG A 136 -5.00 17.27 -13.03
CA ARG A 136 -5.97 18.35 -13.26
C ARG A 136 -5.79 19.52 -12.30
N HIS A 137 -5.17 19.25 -11.13
CA HIS A 137 -4.96 20.29 -10.12
C HIS A 137 -3.67 21.07 -10.35
N SER A 138 -3.60 22.23 -9.74
CA SER A 138 -2.41 23.06 -9.60
C SER A 138 -1.87 23.01 -8.17
N TYR A 139 -0.62 23.45 -7.97
CA TYR A 139 -0.05 23.58 -6.62
C TYR A 139 -0.92 24.48 -5.70
N ARG A 140 -1.52 25.56 -6.24
CA ARG A 140 -2.45 26.41 -5.48
C ARG A 140 -3.64 25.64 -4.92
N GLN A 141 -4.15 24.64 -5.65
CA GLN A 141 -5.24 23.81 -5.15
C GLN A 141 -4.77 22.85 -4.04
N VAL A 142 -3.49 22.44 -4.05
CA VAL A 142 -2.90 21.67 -2.92
C VAL A 142 -2.87 22.54 -1.66
N GLU A 143 -2.40 23.79 -1.75
CA GLU A 143 -2.41 24.73 -0.62
C GLU A 143 -3.83 24.89 -0.05
N MET A 144 -4.82 25.11 -0.91
CA MET A 144 -6.23 25.23 -0.51
C MET A 144 -6.78 23.93 0.11
N ALA A 145 -6.41 22.77 -0.42
CA ALA A 145 -6.85 21.49 0.11
C ALA A 145 -6.31 21.26 1.53
N VAL A 146 -5.03 21.56 1.77
CA VAL A 146 -4.41 21.45 3.11
C VAL A 146 -5.04 22.47 4.08
N GLU A 147 -5.25 23.72 3.67
CA GLU A 147 -5.91 24.75 4.48
C GLU A 147 -7.34 24.33 4.88
N ASN A 148 -8.11 23.82 3.91
CA ASN A 148 -9.46 23.29 4.15
C ASN A 148 -9.43 22.08 5.09
N ALA A 149 -8.45 21.18 4.95
CA ALA A 149 -8.29 20.02 5.83
C ALA A 149 -8.01 20.46 7.29
N ARG A 150 -7.10 21.41 7.49
CA ARG A 150 -6.83 21.98 8.82
C ARG A 150 -8.07 22.67 9.40
N THR A 151 -8.77 23.46 8.59
CA THR A 151 -10.03 24.12 9.00
C THR A 151 -11.14 23.12 9.34
N ALA A 152 -11.15 21.93 8.71
CA ALA A 152 -12.07 20.85 9.02
C ALA A 152 -11.65 20.06 10.28
N GLY A 153 -10.46 20.28 10.84
CA GLY A 153 -9.95 19.65 12.07
C GLY A 153 -9.14 18.37 11.82
N PHE A 154 -8.56 18.21 10.62
CA PHE A 154 -7.58 17.14 10.37
C PHE A 154 -6.19 17.59 10.87
N ASP A 155 -5.58 16.74 11.68
CA ASP A 155 -4.24 16.88 12.27
C ASP A 155 -3.28 15.76 11.83
N ASN A 156 -3.69 14.93 10.88
CA ASN A 156 -2.87 13.90 10.25
C ASN A 156 -3.06 13.96 8.73
N ILE A 157 -2.16 14.67 8.06
CA ILE A 157 -2.19 14.91 6.62
C ILE A 157 -0.91 14.34 6.01
N SER A 158 -1.05 13.50 5.00
CA SER A 158 0.01 13.04 4.12
C SER A 158 -0.01 13.84 2.82
N LEU A 159 1.16 14.19 2.31
CA LEU A 159 1.35 14.65 0.94
C LEU A 159 2.09 13.57 0.15
N ASP A 160 1.51 13.15 -0.96
CA ASP A 160 2.11 12.15 -1.83
C ASP A 160 2.83 12.86 -2.98
N LEU A 161 4.13 12.58 -3.14
CA LEU A 161 5.03 13.20 -4.09
C LEU A 161 5.64 12.14 -5.02
N ILE A 162 5.98 12.54 -6.25
CA ILE A 162 6.66 11.67 -7.20
C ILE A 162 7.94 12.35 -7.69
N TYR A 163 9.07 11.66 -7.56
CA TYR A 163 10.33 12.05 -8.18
C TYR A 163 10.61 11.24 -9.45
N GLY A 164 11.51 11.72 -10.30
CA GLY A 164 11.81 11.09 -11.58
C GLY A 164 10.73 11.31 -12.65
N LEU A 165 9.87 12.32 -12.47
CA LEU A 165 8.85 12.69 -13.46
C LEU A 165 9.48 13.20 -14.76
N PRO A 166 8.82 13.04 -15.93
CA PRO A 166 9.35 13.53 -17.19
C PRO A 166 9.71 15.02 -17.11
N SER A 167 10.90 15.35 -17.59
CA SER A 167 11.49 16.71 -17.56
C SER A 167 11.71 17.29 -16.16
N GLN A 168 11.53 16.52 -15.10
CA GLN A 168 11.79 16.98 -13.76
C GLN A 168 13.29 17.08 -13.50
N THR A 169 13.77 18.27 -13.16
CA THR A 169 15.13 18.50 -12.72
C THR A 169 15.30 18.31 -11.21
N ARG A 170 16.54 18.19 -10.74
CA ARG A 170 16.84 18.22 -9.30
C ARG A 170 16.33 19.50 -8.63
N SER A 171 16.37 20.63 -9.33
CA SER A 171 15.83 21.91 -8.82
C SER A 171 14.31 21.89 -8.68
N ASP A 172 13.58 21.31 -9.65
CA ASP A 172 12.13 21.12 -9.55
C ASP A 172 11.76 20.22 -8.37
N TRP A 173 12.56 19.17 -8.14
CA TRP A 173 12.35 18.28 -7.01
C TRP A 173 12.60 18.98 -5.68
N ALA A 174 13.71 19.71 -5.53
CA ALA A 174 14.01 20.48 -4.33
C ALA A 174 12.94 21.55 -4.03
N ASP A 175 12.44 22.27 -5.06
CA ASP A 175 11.33 23.22 -4.91
C ASP A 175 10.03 22.51 -4.49
N THR A 176 9.76 21.32 -5.03
CA THR A 176 8.59 20.51 -4.64
C THR A 176 8.67 20.09 -3.17
N LEU A 177 9.83 19.62 -2.70
CA LEU A 177 10.05 19.27 -1.28
C LEU A 177 9.89 20.50 -0.37
N ALA A 178 10.52 21.62 -0.71
CA ALA A 178 10.43 22.85 0.07
C ALA A 178 8.97 23.35 0.20
N LYS A 179 8.22 23.29 -0.89
CA LYS A 179 6.80 23.69 -0.92
C LYS A 179 5.90 22.70 -0.17
N ALA A 180 6.19 21.41 -0.23
CA ALA A 180 5.48 20.41 0.57
C ALA A 180 5.73 20.61 2.07
N LEU A 181 6.98 20.82 2.48
CA LEU A 181 7.39 21.10 3.85
C LEU A 181 6.78 22.40 4.41
N ALA A 182 6.65 23.44 3.56
CA ALA A 182 5.99 24.69 3.95
C ALA A 182 4.51 24.51 4.35
N LEU A 183 3.83 23.49 3.84
CA LEU A 183 2.45 23.13 4.21
C LEU A 183 2.37 22.37 5.54
N ARG A 184 3.52 21.96 6.13
CA ARG A 184 3.64 21.26 7.42
C ARG A 184 2.74 20.04 7.52
N PRO A 185 2.83 19.07 6.58
CA PRO A 185 2.13 17.80 6.73
C PRO A 185 2.76 16.99 7.87
N GLU A 186 2.04 16.07 8.46
CA GLU A 186 2.60 15.10 9.44
C GLU A 186 3.31 13.94 8.76
N HIS A 187 3.03 13.74 7.46
CA HIS A 187 3.52 12.60 6.70
C HIS A 187 3.81 13.01 5.24
N ILE A 188 4.86 12.46 4.67
CA ILE A 188 5.22 12.62 3.26
C ILE A 188 5.51 11.25 2.65
N SER A 189 4.84 10.94 1.53
CA SER A 189 5.17 9.80 0.69
C SER A 189 5.98 10.31 -0.51
N GLY A 190 7.15 9.73 -0.76
CA GLY A 190 8.00 10.07 -1.91
C GLY A 190 8.26 8.84 -2.77
N TYR A 191 7.57 8.74 -3.90
CA TYR A 191 7.65 7.61 -4.82
C TYR A 191 8.53 7.94 -6.03
N GLY A 192 9.40 7.01 -6.41
CA GLY A 192 10.04 7.06 -7.72
C GLY A 192 9.02 6.75 -8.82
N LEU A 193 9.04 7.53 -9.91
CA LEU A 193 8.20 7.23 -11.07
C LEU A 193 8.51 5.83 -11.57
N LYS A 194 7.49 4.98 -11.67
CA LYS A 194 7.56 3.68 -12.31
C LYS A 194 6.76 3.70 -13.60
N LEU A 195 7.41 3.39 -14.71
CA LEU A 195 6.78 3.30 -16.03
C LEU A 195 6.24 1.88 -16.22
N GLU A 196 4.97 1.68 -15.89
CA GLU A 196 4.31 0.38 -15.97
C GLU A 196 3.75 0.12 -17.37
N GLU A 197 3.95 -1.09 -17.87
CA GLU A 197 3.39 -1.54 -19.13
C GLU A 197 1.85 -1.42 -19.09
N GLY A 198 1.27 -0.91 -20.18
CA GLY A 198 -0.17 -0.63 -20.25
C GLY A 198 -0.57 0.79 -19.83
N THR A 199 0.36 1.57 -19.25
CA THR A 199 0.12 3.00 -19.01
C THR A 199 0.55 3.86 -20.20
N PRO A 200 -0.13 5.01 -20.47
CA PRO A 200 0.29 5.91 -21.55
C PRO A 200 1.74 6.37 -21.45
N MET A 201 2.26 6.56 -20.23
CA MET A 201 3.63 7.03 -20.02
C MET A 201 4.69 5.94 -20.23
N TYR A 202 4.32 4.67 -20.35
CA TYR A 202 5.26 3.62 -20.73
C TYR A 202 5.98 3.90 -22.07
N ALA A 203 5.30 4.62 -22.97
CA ALA A 203 5.89 5.06 -24.23
C ALA A 203 7.12 5.98 -24.07
N LEU A 204 7.34 6.54 -22.88
CA LEU A 204 8.48 7.39 -22.54
C LEU A 204 9.65 6.61 -21.93
N LYS A 205 9.60 5.28 -21.82
CA LYS A 205 10.58 4.45 -21.11
C LYS A 205 12.05 4.72 -21.55
N ASP A 206 12.25 4.92 -22.83
CA ASP A 206 13.59 5.19 -23.40
C ASP A 206 13.76 6.66 -23.82
N SER A 207 12.88 7.55 -23.34
CA SER A 207 12.89 8.96 -23.68
C SER A 207 13.94 9.73 -22.84
N PRO A 208 14.68 10.67 -23.44
CA PRO A 208 15.58 11.56 -22.69
C PRO A 208 14.83 12.53 -21.74
N LEU A 209 13.49 12.54 -21.78
CA LEU A 209 12.68 13.30 -20.84
C LEU A 209 12.66 12.66 -19.45
N ILE A 210 12.92 11.35 -19.35
CA ILE A 210 12.98 10.64 -18.07
C ILE A 210 14.37 10.86 -17.47
N PRO A 211 14.47 11.36 -16.22
CA PRO A 211 15.74 11.45 -15.52
C PRO A 211 16.43 10.08 -15.44
N SER A 212 17.74 10.06 -15.60
CA SER A 212 18.56 8.84 -15.46
C SER A 212 18.42 8.21 -14.05
N ASP A 213 18.80 6.95 -13.94
CA ASP A 213 18.81 6.24 -12.65
C ASP A 213 19.67 6.96 -11.60
N ASP A 214 20.82 7.53 -12.01
CA ASP A 214 21.68 8.30 -11.11
C ASP A 214 21.00 9.60 -10.65
N GLU A 215 20.30 10.31 -11.55
CA GLU A 215 19.55 11.52 -11.18
C GLU A 215 18.38 11.18 -10.24
N GLN A 216 17.69 10.07 -10.47
CA GLN A 216 16.62 9.61 -9.60
C GLN A 216 17.16 9.18 -8.23
N ALA A 217 18.33 8.52 -8.19
CA ALA A 217 19.00 8.16 -6.94
C ALA A 217 19.39 9.41 -6.14
N ASP A 218 19.91 10.44 -6.81
CA ASP A 218 20.22 11.71 -6.16
C ASP A 218 18.98 12.44 -5.65
N MET A 219 17.86 12.39 -6.39
CA MET A 219 16.57 12.96 -5.92
C MET A 219 16.10 12.22 -4.67
N TYR A 220 16.20 10.89 -4.63
CA TYR A 220 15.84 10.10 -3.45
C TYR A 220 16.71 10.45 -2.24
N LEU A 221 18.02 10.48 -2.39
CA LEU A 221 18.94 10.80 -1.29
C LEU A 221 18.74 12.24 -0.78
N CYS A 222 18.53 13.20 -1.69
CA CYS A 222 18.17 14.57 -1.34
C CYS A 222 16.89 14.61 -0.49
N MET A 223 15.84 13.87 -0.88
CA MET A 223 14.60 13.78 -0.11
C MET A 223 14.85 13.24 1.30
N VAL A 224 15.60 12.14 1.43
CA VAL A 224 15.91 11.54 2.74
C VAL A 224 16.61 12.55 3.65
N GLU A 225 17.59 13.29 3.11
CA GLU A 225 18.36 14.27 3.86
C GLU A 225 17.51 15.47 4.28
N GLU A 226 16.78 16.06 3.34
CA GLU A 226 15.90 17.20 3.59
C GLU A 226 14.81 16.87 4.61
N LEU A 227 14.09 15.77 4.44
CA LEU A 227 13.02 15.37 5.36
C LEU A 227 13.56 15.14 6.77
N ARG A 228 14.73 14.47 6.90
CA ARG A 228 15.40 14.30 8.20
C ARG A 228 15.76 15.64 8.84
N HIS A 229 16.26 16.61 8.06
CA HIS A 229 16.59 17.95 8.55
C HIS A 229 15.38 18.66 9.16
N TYR A 230 14.18 18.42 8.58
CA TYR A 230 12.92 18.98 9.09
C TYR A 230 12.23 18.11 10.16
N GLY A 231 12.90 17.06 10.67
CA GLY A 231 12.40 16.23 11.77
C GLY A 231 11.46 15.11 11.36
N TYR A 232 11.39 14.78 10.07
CA TYR A 232 10.70 13.58 9.59
C TYR A 232 11.63 12.37 9.70
N GLU A 233 11.09 11.27 10.16
CA GLU A 233 11.77 9.99 10.20
C GLU A 233 11.28 9.11 9.05
N GLN A 234 12.22 8.54 8.29
CA GLN A 234 11.90 7.49 7.34
C GLN A 234 11.50 6.24 8.13
N TYR A 235 10.34 5.64 7.86
CA TYR A 235 9.93 4.41 8.52
C TYR A 235 9.86 3.21 7.55
N GLU A 236 9.78 3.46 6.23
CA GLU A 236 9.96 2.46 5.18
C GLU A 236 10.50 3.14 3.90
N ILE A 237 10.73 2.39 2.84
CA ILE A 237 11.48 2.81 1.66
C ILE A 237 10.99 4.13 1.02
N SER A 238 9.68 4.40 1.05
CA SER A 238 9.06 5.56 0.38
C SER A 238 8.36 6.54 1.32
N ASN A 239 8.19 6.20 2.60
CA ASN A 239 7.35 6.98 3.50
C ASN A 239 8.11 7.53 4.70
N PHE A 240 7.78 8.77 5.01
CA PHE A 240 8.40 9.59 6.07
C PHE A 240 7.32 10.26 6.90
N SER A 241 7.52 10.35 8.20
CA SER A 241 6.57 11.03 9.08
C SER A 241 7.25 11.72 10.25
N ILE A 242 6.56 12.68 10.84
CA ILE A 242 6.82 13.06 12.22
C ILE A 242 6.55 11.84 13.10
N PRO A 243 7.39 11.53 14.11
CA PRO A 243 7.20 10.36 14.98
C PRO A 243 5.78 10.23 15.53
N GLY A 244 5.17 9.05 15.34
CA GLY A 244 3.80 8.74 15.75
C GLY A 244 2.73 9.04 14.70
N TYR A 245 3.11 9.49 13.50
CA TYR A 245 2.22 9.73 12.36
C TYR A 245 2.48 8.78 11.18
N GLU A 246 3.18 7.68 11.41
CA GLU A 246 3.35 6.61 10.42
C GLU A 246 1.99 6.08 9.97
N SER A 247 1.84 5.77 8.68
CA SER A 247 0.61 5.13 8.18
C SER A 247 0.49 3.72 8.75
N ARG A 248 -0.38 3.57 9.74
CA ARG A 248 -0.59 2.28 10.43
C ARG A 248 -1.19 1.23 9.51
N HIS A 249 -2.00 1.66 8.53
CA HIS A 249 -2.55 0.74 7.54
C HIS A 249 -1.47 0.21 6.61
N ASN A 250 -0.58 1.08 6.09
CA ASN A 250 0.52 0.65 5.23
C ASN A 250 1.52 -0.24 5.98
N LEU A 251 1.78 0.05 7.24
CA LEU A 251 2.65 -0.78 8.08
C LEU A 251 2.13 -2.23 8.20
N LYS A 252 0.82 -2.47 8.17
CA LYS A 252 0.28 -3.84 8.19
C LYS A 252 0.80 -4.70 7.04
N TYR A 253 0.91 -4.13 5.84
CA TYR A 253 1.47 -4.84 4.69
C TYR A 253 2.93 -5.24 4.92
N TRP A 254 3.73 -4.29 5.42
CA TRP A 254 5.15 -4.51 5.71
C TRP A 254 5.38 -5.49 6.87
N GLN A 255 4.49 -5.52 7.84
CA GLN A 255 4.56 -6.36 9.05
C GLN A 255 3.87 -7.70 8.91
N LEU A 256 3.30 -7.98 7.72
CA LEU A 256 2.54 -9.22 7.46
C LEU A 256 1.31 -9.40 8.38
N ASP A 257 0.72 -8.28 8.82
CA ASP A 257 -0.51 -8.26 9.61
C ASP A 257 -1.73 -8.56 8.72
N ASP A 258 -2.83 -9.00 9.37
CA ASP A 258 -4.08 -9.30 8.69
C ASP A 258 -4.76 -8.06 8.14
N TYR A 259 -5.23 -8.15 6.91
CA TYR A 259 -6.06 -7.14 6.26
C TYR A 259 -7.07 -7.78 5.31
N MET A 260 -8.22 -7.11 5.15
CA MET A 260 -9.29 -7.50 4.23
C MET A 260 -9.62 -6.36 3.30
N GLY A 261 -9.60 -6.64 2.00
CA GLY A 261 -9.93 -5.68 0.95
C GLY A 261 -11.34 -5.87 0.41
N PHE A 262 -11.96 -4.78 -0.02
CA PHE A 262 -13.25 -4.73 -0.68
C PHE A 262 -13.14 -3.92 -1.98
N GLY A 263 -13.83 -4.35 -3.02
CA GLY A 263 -13.83 -3.70 -4.33
C GLY A 263 -12.93 -4.40 -5.36
N PRO A 264 -13.10 -4.07 -6.66
CA PRO A 264 -12.36 -4.70 -7.73
C PRO A 264 -10.86 -4.40 -7.63
N GLY A 265 -10.03 -5.44 -7.77
CA GLY A 265 -8.58 -5.34 -7.61
C GLY A 265 -8.09 -5.25 -6.17
N ALA A 266 -8.98 -5.27 -5.18
CA ALA A 266 -8.57 -5.28 -3.78
C ALA A 266 -7.99 -6.65 -3.38
N HIS A 267 -6.90 -6.61 -2.60
CA HIS A 267 -6.26 -7.79 -2.03
C HIS A 267 -6.63 -7.97 -0.58
N SER A 268 -6.61 -9.21 -0.11
CA SER A 268 -6.77 -9.59 1.29
C SER A 268 -5.67 -10.56 1.69
N CYS A 269 -5.24 -10.51 2.94
CA CYS A 269 -4.36 -11.51 3.54
C CYS A 269 -4.80 -11.72 4.98
N ILE A 270 -5.31 -12.90 5.29
CA ILE A 270 -5.78 -13.28 6.62
C ILE A 270 -5.08 -14.57 7.03
N GLY A 271 -4.28 -14.51 8.07
CA GLY A 271 -3.41 -15.60 8.47
C GLY A 271 -2.44 -15.96 7.33
N ARG A 272 -2.66 -17.13 6.72
CA ARG A 272 -1.85 -17.63 5.61
C ARG A 272 -2.58 -17.65 4.27
N THR A 273 -3.77 -17.12 4.21
CA THR A 273 -4.55 -17.08 2.99
C THR A 273 -4.51 -15.71 2.38
N ARG A 274 -4.05 -15.60 1.14
CA ARG A 274 -4.08 -14.39 0.33
C ARG A 274 -4.98 -14.59 -0.87
N TYR A 275 -5.80 -13.60 -1.15
CA TYR A 275 -6.63 -13.59 -2.35
C TYR A 275 -6.85 -12.16 -2.84
N SER A 276 -7.24 -12.03 -4.10
CA SER A 276 -7.63 -10.74 -4.69
C SER A 276 -8.92 -10.87 -5.48
N TYR A 277 -9.62 -9.74 -5.61
CA TYR A 277 -10.77 -9.64 -6.49
C TYR A 277 -10.34 -9.22 -7.90
N VAL A 278 -11.17 -9.60 -8.89
CA VAL A 278 -10.95 -9.25 -10.29
C VAL A 278 -10.77 -7.74 -10.50
N ARG A 279 -9.85 -7.36 -11.36
CA ARG A 279 -9.64 -5.96 -11.81
C ARG A 279 -10.63 -5.61 -12.93
N ASP A 280 -11.92 -5.82 -12.66
CA ASP A 280 -13.02 -5.61 -13.60
C ASP A 280 -14.29 -5.26 -12.82
N LEU A 281 -14.86 -4.09 -13.09
CA LEU A 281 -16.02 -3.58 -12.35
C LEU A 281 -17.27 -4.42 -12.59
N ASP A 282 -17.52 -4.81 -13.86
CA ASP A 282 -18.74 -5.56 -14.21
C ASP A 282 -18.71 -6.96 -13.60
N ARG A 283 -17.58 -7.65 -13.68
CA ARG A 283 -17.40 -8.96 -13.05
C ARG A 283 -17.48 -8.90 -11.52
N TYR A 284 -16.93 -7.84 -10.91
CA TYR A 284 -17.03 -7.65 -9.47
C TYR A 284 -18.49 -7.44 -9.05
N LEU A 285 -19.23 -6.59 -9.76
CA LEU A 285 -20.66 -6.36 -9.51
C LEU A 285 -21.49 -7.64 -9.68
N ALA A 286 -21.27 -8.38 -10.77
CA ALA A 286 -21.93 -9.66 -10.99
C ALA A 286 -21.59 -10.68 -9.88
N GLY A 287 -20.35 -10.68 -9.40
CA GLY A 287 -19.93 -11.53 -8.29
C GLY A 287 -20.68 -11.24 -7.00
N VAL A 288 -20.79 -9.98 -6.62
CA VAL A 288 -21.50 -9.59 -5.39
C VAL A 288 -23.02 -9.74 -5.54
N LEU A 289 -23.62 -9.16 -6.61
CA LEU A 289 -25.07 -9.06 -6.73
C LEU A 289 -25.72 -10.36 -7.24
N HIS A 290 -24.99 -11.22 -7.93
CA HIS A 290 -25.55 -12.43 -8.56
C HIS A 290 -24.81 -13.73 -8.17
N GLY A 291 -23.80 -13.64 -7.29
CA GLY A 291 -23.07 -14.81 -6.83
C GLY A 291 -22.09 -15.40 -7.85
N GLU A 292 -21.71 -14.66 -8.90
CA GLU A 292 -20.70 -15.10 -9.87
C GLU A 292 -19.30 -15.09 -9.27
N ASP A 293 -18.36 -15.77 -9.92
CA ASP A 293 -16.96 -15.80 -9.46
C ASP A 293 -16.29 -14.45 -9.68
N MET A 294 -15.82 -13.85 -8.58
CA MET A 294 -15.10 -12.57 -8.57
C MET A 294 -13.68 -12.68 -8.02
N ILE A 295 -13.21 -13.89 -7.68
CA ILE A 295 -11.84 -14.08 -7.22
C ILE A 295 -10.91 -14.14 -8.43
N ASP A 296 -9.85 -13.35 -8.42
CA ASP A 296 -8.83 -13.35 -9.48
C ASP A 296 -7.66 -14.26 -9.13
N GLU A 297 -7.11 -14.07 -7.94
CA GLU A 297 -5.98 -14.83 -7.44
C GLU A 297 -6.26 -15.35 -6.05
N TYR A 298 -5.74 -16.54 -5.76
CA TYR A 298 -5.82 -17.16 -4.46
C TYR A 298 -4.57 -18.00 -4.20
N GLU A 299 -4.03 -17.91 -3.00
CA GLU A 299 -2.91 -18.73 -2.56
C GLU A 299 -2.96 -19.01 -1.05
N THR A 300 -2.47 -20.17 -0.67
CA THR A 300 -2.13 -20.49 0.73
C THR A 300 -0.63 -20.40 0.90
N ILE A 301 -0.18 -19.47 1.74
CA ILE A 301 1.23 -19.16 1.94
C ILE A 301 1.86 -20.21 2.85
N GLY A 302 2.84 -20.96 2.34
CA GLY A 302 3.62 -21.93 3.10
C GLY A 302 4.60 -21.25 4.08
N ASP A 303 5.23 -22.07 4.94
CA ASP A 303 6.20 -21.57 5.94
C ASP A 303 7.43 -20.94 5.29
N PHE A 304 7.90 -21.54 4.20
CA PHE A 304 9.06 -21.04 3.48
C PHE A 304 8.77 -19.72 2.76
N GLU A 305 7.64 -19.64 2.07
CA GLU A 305 7.17 -18.44 1.38
C GLU A 305 6.94 -17.31 2.40
N ARG A 306 6.34 -17.62 3.56
CA ARG A 306 6.13 -16.61 4.62
C ARG A 306 7.45 -16.10 5.21
N ALA A 307 8.44 -16.98 5.36
CA ALA A 307 9.79 -16.59 5.78
C ALA A 307 10.49 -15.72 4.73
N ALA A 308 10.29 -15.98 3.43
CA ALA A 308 10.78 -15.15 2.34
C ALA A 308 10.10 -13.77 2.33
N GLU A 309 8.80 -13.72 2.56
CA GLU A 309 8.05 -12.45 2.69
C GLU A 309 8.54 -11.62 3.88
N TYR A 310 8.84 -12.25 5.03
CA TYR A 310 9.41 -11.55 6.17
C TYR A 310 10.73 -10.84 5.82
N LEU A 311 11.60 -11.51 5.05
CA LEU A 311 12.84 -10.88 4.56
C LEU A 311 12.55 -9.77 3.56
N MET A 312 11.70 -10.04 2.59
CA MET A 312 11.39 -9.13 1.49
C MET A 312 10.72 -7.84 1.97
N LEU A 313 9.75 -7.95 2.86
CA LEU A 313 8.98 -6.80 3.35
C LEU A 313 9.69 -6.12 4.52
N GLY A 314 10.24 -6.90 5.46
CA GLY A 314 10.96 -6.36 6.61
C GLY A 314 12.17 -5.51 6.20
N MET A 315 12.95 -5.96 5.22
CA MET A 315 14.11 -5.19 4.71
C MET A 315 13.72 -3.92 3.95
N ARG A 316 12.45 -3.69 3.64
CA ARG A 316 11.96 -2.41 3.10
C ARG A 316 11.52 -1.43 4.18
N THR A 317 11.62 -1.80 5.44
CA THR A 317 11.35 -0.93 6.59
C THR A 317 12.64 -0.62 7.37
N VAL A 318 12.67 0.49 8.09
CA VAL A 318 13.78 0.82 8.99
C VAL A 318 13.80 -0.09 10.23
N HIS A 319 12.70 -0.80 10.51
CA HIS A 319 12.68 -1.82 11.56
C HIS A 319 13.53 -3.04 11.16
N GLY A 320 13.55 -3.36 9.87
CA GLY A 320 14.37 -4.44 9.32
C GLY A 320 13.94 -5.82 9.78
N VAL A 321 14.91 -6.76 9.78
CA VAL A 321 14.72 -8.17 10.11
C VAL A 321 15.60 -8.58 11.29
N SER A 322 15.09 -9.48 12.13
CA SER A 322 15.80 -9.99 13.31
C SER A 322 16.01 -11.50 13.18
N ARG A 323 17.25 -11.95 13.51
CA ARG A 323 17.57 -13.37 13.59
C ARG A 323 16.67 -14.12 14.55
N ALA A 324 16.54 -13.61 15.77
CA ALA A 324 15.75 -14.25 16.82
C ALA A 324 14.26 -14.38 16.42
N GLU A 325 13.70 -13.34 15.76
CA GLU A 325 12.33 -13.39 15.26
C GLU A 325 12.18 -14.43 14.13
N TYR A 326 13.08 -14.42 13.15
CA TYR A 326 13.05 -15.33 12.02
C TYR A 326 13.12 -16.80 12.47
N GLU A 327 14.14 -17.14 13.30
CA GLU A 327 14.33 -18.50 13.79
C GLU A 327 13.16 -18.99 14.66
N ARG A 328 12.59 -18.08 15.48
CA ARG A 328 11.41 -18.37 16.32
C ARG A 328 10.13 -18.58 15.51
N LEU A 329 9.87 -17.73 14.52
CA LEU A 329 8.61 -17.74 13.75
C LEU A 329 8.59 -18.84 12.69
N TYR A 330 9.73 -19.08 12.04
CA TYR A 330 9.80 -19.94 10.87
C TYR A 330 10.58 -21.23 11.11
N ARG A 331 11.18 -21.40 12.29
CA ARG A 331 11.99 -22.57 12.66
C ARG A 331 13.04 -22.91 11.61
N SER A 332 13.65 -21.89 11.02
CA SER A 332 14.62 -21.99 9.93
C SER A 332 15.92 -21.31 10.33
N ASP A 333 17.04 -21.83 9.86
CA ASP A 333 18.37 -21.28 10.12
C ASP A 333 18.55 -19.94 9.41
N PHE A 334 19.05 -18.93 10.14
CA PHE A 334 19.32 -17.58 9.65
C PHE A 334 20.80 -17.34 9.28
N SER A 335 21.68 -18.31 9.48
CA SER A 335 23.13 -18.09 9.40
C SER A 335 23.61 -17.63 8.03
N GLY A 336 23.08 -18.20 6.93
CA GLY A 336 23.43 -17.78 5.58
C GLY A 336 22.95 -16.37 5.27
N ILE A 337 21.75 -16.03 5.74
CA ILE A 337 21.17 -14.69 5.60
C ILE A 337 22.01 -13.68 6.39
N ALA A 338 22.39 -14.00 7.64
CA ALA A 338 23.25 -13.14 8.47
C ALA A 338 24.59 -12.85 7.79
N GLN A 339 25.22 -13.84 7.16
CA GLN A 339 26.48 -13.65 6.44
C GLN A 339 26.34 -12.65 5.29
N GLN A 340 25.24 -12.69 4.54
CA GLN A 340 24.95 -11.71 3.48
C GLN A 340 24.68 -10.31 4.08
N LEU A 341 23.94 -10.23 5.16
CA LEU A 341 23.63 -8.95 5.84
C LEU A 341 24.91 -8.31 6.41
N GLU A 342 25.84 -9.09 6.98
CA GLU A 342 27.13 -8.58 7.41
C GLU A 342 27.97 -8.02 6.25
N GLU A 343 27.92 -8.65 5.06
CA GLU A 343 28.57 -8.10 3.86
C GLU A 343 27.93 -6.76 3.47
N PHE A 344 26.61 -6.65 3.56
CA PHE A 344 25.92 -5.39 3.27
C PHE A 344 26.28 -4.29 4.27
N VAL A 345 26.48 -4.64 5.56
CA VAL A 345 26.98 -3.69 6.58
C VAL A 345 28.38 -3.21 6.23
N ARG A 346 29.29 -4.11 5.85
CA ARG A 346 30.65 -3.72 5.44
C ARG A 346 30.69 -2.78 4.25
N ARG A 347 29.69 -2.87 3.35
CA ARG A 347 29.53 -2.00 2.19
C ARG A 347 28.75 -0.71 2.48
N GLY A 348 28.24 -0.52 3.69
CA GLY A 348 27.43 0.63 4.05
C GLY A 348 25.98 0.60 3.50
N TRP A 349 25.52 -0.55 2.98
CA TRP A 349 24.17 -0.72 2.47
C TRP A 349 23.17 -1.13 3.55
N ALA A 350 23.65 -1.70 4.66
CA ALA A 350 22.84 -2.03 5.82
C ALA A 350 23.51 -1.51 7.10
N ALA A 351 22.71 -1.40 8.14
CA ALA A 351 23.16 -1.20 9.51
C ALA A 351 22.63 -2.31 10.40
N ALA A 352 23.32 -2.58 11.51
CA ALA A 352 22.94 -3.60 12.47
C ALA A 352 22.81 -2.98 13.86
N ASP A 353 21.77 -3.41 14.59
CA ASP A 353 21.61 -3.20 16.03
C ASP A 353 21.48 -4.59 16.70
N GLY A 354 22.59 -5.09 17.25
CA GLY A 354 22.72 -6.47 17.68
C GLY A 354 22.49 -7.44 16.52
N GLU A 355 21.54 -8.36 16.67
CA GLU A 355 21.14 -9.32 15.63
C GLU A 355 19.86 -8.88 14.86
N ARG A 356 19.69 -7.57 14.66
CA ARG A 356 18.68 -6.96 13.82
C ARG A 356 19.35 -6.11 12.75
N TRP A 357 18.94 -6.24 11.51
CA TRP A 357 19.50 -5.53 10.35
C TRP A 357 18.42 -4.79 9.59
N HIS A 358 18.77 -3.60 9.11
CA HIS A 358 17.92 -2.79 8.23
C HIS A 358 18.78 -2.13 7.15
N PHE A 359 18.19 -1.73 6.04
CA PHE A 359 18.91 -1.00 5.00
C PHE A 359 19.15 0.45 5.42
N THR A 360 20.32 0.98 5.00
CA THR A 360 20.58 2.42 4.95
C THR A 360 19.85 3.05 3.76
N PRO A 361 19.80 4.39 3.64
CA PRO A 361 19.26 5.03 2.43
C PRO A 361 19.90 4.53 1.13
N SER A 362 21.23 4.33 1.13
CA SER A 362 21.94 3.72 -0.02
C SER A 362 21.55 2.27 -0.26
N GLY A 363 21.24 1.52 0.79
CA GLY A 363 20.74 0.15 0.67
C GLY A 363 19.33 0.09 0.12
N PHE A 364 18.46 1.04 0.45
CA PHE A 364 17.11 1.12 -0.12
C PHE A 364 17.14 1.32 -1.64
N LEU A 365 18.06 2.12 -2.18
CA LEU A 365 18.24 2.27 -3.63
C LEU A 365 18.57 0.94 -4.32
N LEU A 366 19.26 0.04 -3.65
CA LEU A 366 19.67 -1.27 -4.14
C LEU A 366 18.76 -2.41 -3.66
N SER A 367 17.67 -2.09 -2.97
CA SER A 367 16.87 -3.06 -2.20
C SER A 367 16.45 -4.28 -2.99
N ASN A 368 16.03 -4.15 -4.25
CA ASN A 368 15.60 -5.29 -5.06
C ASN A 368 16.72 -6.31 -5.28
N VAL A 369 17.95 -5.84 -5.57
CA VAL A 369 19.12 -6.69 -5.78
C VAL A 369 19.57 -7.31 -4.46
N LEU A 370 19.61 -6.52 -3.37
CA LEU A 370 20.06 -6.98 -2.07
C LEU A 370 19.09 -8.00 -1.46
N ILE A 371 17.78 -7.77 -1.58
CA ILE A 371 16.74 -8.73 -1.15
C ILE A 371 16.85 -10.02 -1.96
N GLY A 372 17.07 -9.94 -3.29
CA GLY A 372 17.31 -11.12 -4.12
C GLY A 372 18.41 -12.02 -3.55
N LYS A 373 19.55 -11.43 -3.15
CA LYS A 373 20.66 -12.16 -2.51
C LYS A 373 20.30 -12.81 -1.16
N LEU A 374 19.44 -12.17 -0.36
CA LEU A 374 18.95 -12.75 0.89
C LEU A 374 18.06 -13.96 0.63
N LEU A 375 17.19 -13.88 -0.39
CA LEU A 375 16.32 -14.99 -0.78
C LEU A 375 17.12 -16.17 -1.41
N GLU A 376 18.18 -15.88 -2.15
CA GLU A 376 19.13 -16.90 -2.63
C GLU A 376 19.79 -17.62 -1.44
N ALA A 377 20.31 -16.88 -0.45
CA ALA A 377 20.94 -17.44 0.74
C ALA A 377 19.96 -18.27 1.58
N GLN A 378 18.67 -17.92 1.63
CA GLN A 378 17.60 -18.70 2.25
C GLN A 378 17.39 -20.03 1.51
N THR A 379 17.43 -20.00 0.17
CA THR A 379 17.18 -21.18 -0.69
C THR A 379 18.34 -22.15 -0.67
N ASP A 380 19.58 -21.69 -0.70
CA ASP A 380 20.79 -22.52 -0.71
C ASP A 380 20.86 -23.39 0.55
N ARG A 381 20.52 -22.84 1.71
CA ARG A 381 20.46 -23.60 2.98
C ARG A 381 19.38 -24.68 2.99
N LYS A 382 18.23 -24.43 2.36
CA LYS A 382 17.19 -25.46 2.21
C LYS A 382 17.70 -26.65 1.39
N ALA A 383 18.45 -26.39 0.34
CA ALA A 383 19.07 -27.41 -0.51
C ALA A 383 20.15 -28.22 0.24
N GLU A 384 20.97 -27.58 1.09
CA GLU A 384 21.97 -28.25 1.94
C GLU A 384 21.33 -29.20 2.97
N HIS A 385 20.19 -28.83 3.56
CA HIS A 385 19.46 -29.64 4.53
C HIS A 385 18.60 -30.75 3.89
N ASN A 386 18.25 -30.62 2.63
CA ASN A 386 17.49 -31.59 1.87
C ASN A 386 18.00 -31.71 0.42
N PRO A 387 19.09 -32.47 0.19
CA PRO A 387 19.73 -32.57 -1.13
C PRO A 387 18.83 -33.13 -2.23
N TRP A 388 17.65 -33.67 -1.87
CA TRP A 388 16.65 -34.19 -2.82
C TRP A 388 15.64 -33.10 -3.26
N MET A 389 15.57 -31.97 -2.59
CA MET A 389 14.82 -30.79 -3.06
C MET A 389 15.66 -29.99 -4.03
N LYS A 390 15.58 -30.29 -5.32
CA LYS A 390 15.98 -29.30 -6.32
C LYS A 390 15.09 -28.08 -6.13
N PRO A 391 15.63 -26.85 -6.07
CA PRO A 391 14.81 -25.67 -6.02
C PRO A 391 13.99 -25.60 -7.31
N GLN A 392 12.74 -25.96 -7.24
CA GLN A 392 11.78 -25.58 -8.25
C GLN A 392 11.44 -24.11 -7.98
N ILE A 393 12.31 -23.21 -8.48
CA ILE A 393 11.94 -21.82 -8.73
C ILE A 393 11.12 -21.83 -10.05
N GLU A 394 10.15 -22.69 -10.15
CA GLU A 394 9.00 -22.43 -10.98
C GLU A 394 8.13 -21.49 -10.15
N LYS A 395 8.04 -20.23 -10.60
CA LYS A 395 6.87 -19.39 -10.28
C LYS A 395 5.69 -20.30 -10.56
N GLN A 396 5.07 -20.88 -9.52
CA GLN A 396 3.78 -21.52 -9.73
C GLN A 396 2.92 -20.45 -10.41
N PRO A 397 2.37 -20.71 -11.59
CA PRO A 397 1.44 -19.79 -12.17
C PRO A 397 0.37 -19.60 -11.10
N ARG A 398 0.12 -18.33 -10.74
CA ARG A 398 -0.96 -17.96 -9.82
C ARG A 398 -2.19 -18.64 -10.39
N THR A 399 -2.62 -19.69 -9.75
CA THR A 399 -3.68 -20.57 -10.25
C THR A 399 -5.00 -19.82 -10.15
N LYS A 400 -5.66 -19.62 -11.28
CA LYS A 400 -7.09 -19.32 -11.26
C LYS A 400 -7.76 -20.51 -10.60
N LEU A 401 -8.66 -20.27 -9.66
CA LEU A 401 -9.47 -21.34 -9.07
C LEU A 401 -10.20 -22.08 -10.20
N PRO A 402 -10.14 -23.42 -10.24
CA PRO A 402 -10.94 -24.20 -11.19
C PRO A 402 -12.43 -23.87 -11.02
N PRO A 403 -13.22 -23.89 -12.10
CA PRO A 403 -14.67 -23.74 -12.00
C PRO A 403 -15.25 -24.79 -11.03
N GLY A 404 -15.97 -24.34 -10.00
CA GLY A 404 -16.53 -25.18 -8.92
C GLY A 404 -15.72 -25.17 -7.61
N GLU A 405 -14.43 -24.84 -7.61
CA GLU A 405 -13.67 -24.68 -6.36
C GLU A 405 -13.86 -23.29 -5.75
N ALA A 406 -14.32 -22.32 -6.52
CA ALA A 406 -14.70 -21.00 -6.03
C ALA A 406 -15.87 -21.06 -5.03
N GLU A 407 -16.82 -21.98 -5.24
CA GLU A 407 -17.96 -22.21 -4.33
C GLU A 407 -17.50 -22.91 -3.05
N ALA A 408 -16.66 -23.93 -3.17
CA ALA A 408 -16.03 -24.59 -2.02
C ALA A 408 -15.11 -23.65 -1.23
N PHE A 409 -14.42 -22.74 -1.92
CA PHE A 409 -13.61 -21.70 -1.28
C PHE A 409 -14.49 -20.66 -0.55
N ARG A 410 -15.60 -20.21 -1.16
CA ARG A 410 -16.60 -19.37 -0.49
C ARG A 410 -17.06 -20.02 0.81
N ASP A 411 -17.49 -21.27 0.77
CA ASP A 411 -18.03 -21.97 1.93
C ASP A 411 -16.96 -22.28 2.98
N THR A 412 -15.76 -22.63 2.56
CA THR A 412 -14.68 -23.02 3.50
C THR A 412 -13.95 -21.79 4.06
N TYR A 413 -13.70 -20.76 3.28
CA TYR A 413 -12.82 -19.65 3.64
C TYR A 413 -13.51 -18.29 3.74
N LEU A 414 -14.58 -18.06 2.99
CA LEU A 414 -15.33 -16.82 3.04
C LEU A 414 -16.50 -16.87 4.03
N ASN A 415 -17.12 -18.04 4.21
CA ASN A 415 -18.29 -18.23 5.07
C ASN A 415 -18.00 -18.99 6.38
N ASN A 416 -16.75 -19.49 6.60
CA ASN A 416 -16.41 -20.28 7.78
C ASN A 416 -15.78 -19.42 8.87
N PRO A 417 -16.44 -19.21 10.03
CA PRO A 417 -15.92 -18.42 11.15
C PRO A 417 -14.75 -19.10 11.92
N ILE A 418 -14.36 -20.33 11.59
CA ILE A 418 -13.44 -21.14 12.38
C ILE A 418 -11.96 -20.94 11.98
N LEU A 419 -11.64 -20.25 10.86
CA LEU A 419 -10.25 -20.00 10.48
C LEU A 419 -9.63 -18.80 11.20
N THR A 420 -10.22 -18.34 12.28
CA THR A 420 -9.63 -17.39 13.22
C THR A 420 -8.79 -18.14 14.26
N GLY A 421 -7.60 -18.55 13.84
CA GLY A 421 -6.43 -18.70 14.70
C GLY A 421 -6.57 -19.53 15.98
N THR A 422 -6.50 -20.82 15.86
CA THR A 422 -5.94 -21.66 16.93
C THR A 422 -5.05 -22.76 16.33
N ASP A 423 -3.91 -22.33 15.82
CA ASP A 423 -2.67 -23.13 15.88
C ASP A 423 -1.51 -22.14 15.93
N ARG A 424 -1.07 -21.88 17.18
CA ARG A 424 0.13 -21.13 17.53
C ARG A 424 1.31 -22.06 17.57
#